data_cc056d8ae5a4b9b5a587556b8c69051b
#
_entry.id   cc056d8ae5a4b9b5a587556b8c69051b
#
_cell.length_a   1.000
_cell.length_b   1.000
_cell.length_c   1.000
_cell.angle_alpha   90.00
_cell.angle_beta   90.00
_cell.angle_gamma   90.00
#
_symmetry.space_group_name_H-M   'P 1'
#
loop_
_entity.id
_entity.type
_entity.pdbx_description
1 polymer ?
#
loop_
_entity_poly.entity_id
_entity_poly.type
_entity_poly.pdbx_seq_one_letter_code
_entity_poly.pdbx_strand_id
1 'polypeptide(L)'
;MGKRAVGELHEVLSPDFFDFIICLNERGVDVVLIGGYALAIHGVVRATGDIDFLYWRTRANVRRLCRAMEDFGAPSEVIDVDALMIQEIVTQFGQPPHRIDLLNTIDGVGFDQVWAGTTSTTLQAQKLRVIGLAELQLNKAATGRKKDAEDVRRLLTVRKSRTKR
;
A
#
# COMPACT_ATOMS: atom_id res chain seq x y z
N MET A 1 17.04 -3.91 -4.77
CA MET A 1 15.95 -3.32 -5.59
C MET A 1 16.58 -2.48 -6.69
N GLY A 2 16.26 -2.77 -7.93
CA GLY A 2 16.84 -2.04 -9.05
C GLY A 2 16.30 -0.62 -9.14
N LYS A 3 17.17 0.36 -9.33
CA LYS A 3 16.85 1.77 -9.59
C LYS A 3 15.79 1.98 -10.70
N ARG A 4 15.59 0.99 -11.60
CA ARG A 4 14.58 1.00 -12.66
C ARG A 4 13.15 0.94 -12.15
N ALA A 5 12.82 0.02 -11.23
CA ALA A 5 11.44 -0.13 -10.74
C ALA A 5 10.94 1.10 -9.95
N VAL A 6 11.85 1.78 -9.25
CA VAL A 6 11.55 3.02 -8.51
C VAL A 6 11.35 4.19 -9.47
N GLY A 7 12.14 4.27 -10.56
CA GLY A 7 11.99 5.29 -11.60
C GLY A 7 10.68 5.17 -12.36
N GLU A 8 10.29 3.94 -12.71
CA GLU A 8 9.02 3.65 -13.39
C GLU A 8 7.80 3.97 -12.50
N LEU A 9 7.91 3.75 -11.19
CA LEU A 9 6.84 4.10 -10.25
C LEU A 9 6.64 5.63 -10.14
N HIS A 10 7.73 6.38 -10.22
CA HIS A 10 7.71 7.84 -10.19
C HIS A 10 6.98 8.45 -11.41
N GLU A 11 7.08 7.81 -12.57
CA GLU A 11 6.39 8.24 -13.79
C GLU A 11 4.89 7.83 -13.78
N VAL A 12 4.52 6.84 -12.97
CA VAL A 12 3.16 6.26 -12.92
C VAL A 12 2.35 6.75 -11.73
N LEU A 13 3.00 7.23 -10.65
CA LEU A 13 2.30 7.70 -9.46
C LEU A 13 1.64 9.06 -9.73
N SER A 14 0.31 9.13 -9.53
CA SER A 14 -0.40 10.40 -9.70
C SER A 14 0.05 11.44 -8.67
N PRO A 15 -0.01 12.74 -8.99
CA PRO A 15 0.26 13.81 -8.01
C PRO A 15 -0.54 13.66 -6.71
N ASP A 16 -1.81 13.31 -6.79
CA ASP A 16 -2.67 13.11 -5.61
C ASP A 16 -2.15 12.01 -4.69
N PHE A 17 -1.70 10.88 -5.25
CA PHE A 17 -1.13 9.80 -4.45
C PHE A 17 0.16 10.23 -3.77
N PHE A 18 0.98 10.99 -4.47
CA PHE A 18 2.23 11.51 -3.92
C PHE A 18 1.95 12.52 -2.79
N ASP A 19 1.01 13.43 -2.99
CA ASP A 19 0.58 14.40 -1.97
C ASP A 19 0.04 13.70 -0.71
N PHE A 20 -0.72 12.62 -0.88
CA PHE A 20 -1.19 11.84 0.26
C PHE A 20 -0.04 11.15 1.01
N ILE A 21 0.97 10.62 0.30
CA ILE A 21 2.17 10.04 0.92
C ILE A 21 2.92 11.10 1.74
N ILE A 22 3.01 12.34 1.25
CA ILE A 22 3.59 13.46 2.00
C ILE A 22 2.82 13.68 3.30
N CYS A 23 1.49 13.79 3.24
CA CYS A 23 0.65 13.98 4.42
C CYS A 23 0.82 12.85 5.45
N LEU A 24 0.87 11.58 4.99
CA LEU A 24 1.12 10.43 5.85
C LEU A 24 2.48 10.53 6.58
N ASN A 25 3.53 10.91 5.86
CA ASN A 25 4.87 11.05 6.41
C ASN A 25 4.98 12.22 7.39
N GLU A 26 4.42 13.38 7.07
CA GLU A 26 4.41 14.56 7.93
C GLU A 26 3.71 14.32 9.27
N ARG A 27 2.68 13.48 9.27
CA ARG A 27 1.96 13.07 10.48
C ARG A 27 2.55 11.84 11.16
N GLY A 28 3.59 11.23 10.62
CA GLY A 28 4.24 10.05 11.17
C GLY A 28 3.29 8.85 11.26
N VAL A 29 2.46 8.65 10.25
CA VAL A 29 1.50 7.55 10.20
C VAL A 29 2.21 6.24 9.90
N ASP A 30 1.94 5.22 10.72
CA ASP A 30 2.42 3.86 10.48
C ASP A 30 1.52 3.16 9.46
N VAL A 31 1.98 3.14 8.21
CA VAL A 31 1.30 2.53 7.07
C VAL A 31 2.27 1.73 6.20
N VAL A 32 1.72 0.79 5.46
CA VAL A 32 2.45 -0.04 4.49
C VAL A 32 1.72 0.03 3.15
N LEU A 33 2.44 0.35 2.08
CA LEU A 33 1.92 0.24 0.71
C LEU A 33 1.71 -1.23 0.37
N ILE A 34 0.51 -1.56 -0.08
CA ILE A 34 0.10 -2.90 -0.52
C ILE A 34 -0.47 -2.84 -1.94
N GLY A 35 -1.08 -3.92 -2.42
CA GLY A 35 -1.87 -3.92 -3.65
C GLY A 35 -1.06 -3.76 -4.94
N GLY A 36 -1.65 -3.13 -5.95
CA GLY A 36 -1.11 -3.03 -7.30
C GLY A 36 0.19 -2.25 -7.41
N TYR A 37 0.35 -1.17 -6.67
CA TYR A 37 1.60 -0.40 -6.63
C TYR A 37 2.74 -1.14 -5.93
N ALA A 38 2.43 -1.93 -4.89
CA ALA A 38 3.43 -2.81 -4.27
C ALA A 38 3.89 -3.90 -5.25
N LEU A 39 2.98 -4.47 -6.04
CA LEU A 39 3.33 -5.38 -7.14
C LEU A 39 4.32 -4.76 -8.11
N ALA A 40 4.08 -3.52 -8.52
CA ALA A 40 4.97 -2.80 -9.44
C ALA A 40 6.37 -2.63 -8.87
N ILE A 41 6.49 -2.29 -7.58
CA ILE A 41 7.77 -2.19 -6.87
C ILE A 41 8.50 -3.55 -6.86
N HIS A 42 7.78 -4.64 -6.72
CA HIS A 42 8.33 -5.99 -6.79
C HIS A 42 8.57 -6.49 -8.23
N GLY A 43 8.28 -5.70 -9.24
CA GLY A 43 8.61 -5.98 -10.65
C GLY A 43 7.46 -6.55 -11.47
N VAL A 44 6.23 -6.50 -10.97
CA VAL A 44 5.03 -6.93 -11.68
C VAL A 44 4.13 -5.74 -11.96
N VAL A 45 4.28 -5.14 -13.14
CA VAL A 45 3.49 -3.96 -13.55
C VAL A 45 2.18 -4.41 -14.18
N ARG A 46 1.09 -3.82 -13.73
CA ARG A 46 -0.24 -3.92 -14.32
C ARG A 46 -1.05 -2.65 -14.02
N ALA A 47 -2.09 -2.41 -14.82
CA ALA A 47 -3.00 -1.30 -14.56
C ALA A 47 -3.71 -1.47 -13.22
N THR A 48 -3.84 -0.36 -12.47
CA THR A 48 -4.60 -0.28 -11.23
C THR A 48 -5.33 1.06 -11.17
N GLY A 49 -6.52 1.07 -10.57
CA GLY A 49 -7.37 2.26 -10.43
C GLY A 49 -7.30 2.88 -9.04
N ASP A 50 -6.47 2.35 -8.17
CA ASP A 50 -6.37 2.72 -6.77
C ASP A 50 -4.95 2.56 -6.23
N ILE A 51 -4.68 3.24 -5.12
CA ILE A 51 -3.51 2.99 -4.28
C ILE A 51 -4.01 2.48 -2.93
N ASP A 52 -3.39 1.41 -2.43
CA ASP A 52 -3.82 0.70 -1.24
C ASP A 52 -2.78 0.84 -0.12
N PHE A 53 -3.23 1.27 1.05
CA PHE A 53 -2.41 1.36 2.25
C PHE A 53 -3.01 0.52 3.37
N LEU A 54 -2.19 -0.32 4.00
CA LEU A 54 -2.49 -1.01 5.24
C LEU A 54 -2.00 -0.17 6.42
N TYR A 55 -2.88 0.30 7.29
CA TYR A 55 -2.50 1.09 8.46
C TYR A 55 -2.55 0.29 9.75
N TRP A 56 -1.66 0.61 10.68
CA TRP A 56 -1.70 0.02 12.01
C TRP A 56 -2.90 0.54 12.80
N ARG A 57 -3.78 -0.38 13.19
CA ARG A 57 -5.04 -0.09 13.89
C ARG A 57 -4.82 0.10 15.39
N THR A 58 -4.03 1.11 15.76
CA THR A 58 -3.96 1.64 17.12
C THR A 58 -4.62 3.01 17.17
N ARG A 59 -5.25 3.37 18.27
CA ARG A 59 -5.94 4.66 18.38
C ARG A 59 -5.00 5.85 18.14
N ALA A 60 -3.77 5.76 18.63
CA ALA A 60 -2.76 6.80 18.41
C ALA A 60 -2.43 6.95 16.92
N ASN A 61 -2.20 5.85 16.20
CA ASN A 61 -1.91 5.87 14.77
C ASN A 61 -3.12 6.34 13.95
N VAL A 62 -4.32 5.86 14.28
CA VAL A 62 -5.56 6.26 13.57
C VAL A 62 -5.83 7.77 13.75
N ARG A 63 -5.54 8.36 14.90
CA ARG A 63 -5.61 9.83 15.07
C ARG A 63 -4.64 10.56 14.16
N ARG A 64 -3.40 10.07 14.00
CA ARG A 64 -2.43 10.64 13.04
C ARG A 64 -2.91 10.48 11.61
N LEU A 65 -3.47 9.32 11.28
CA LEU A 65 -4.07 9.05 9.96
C LEU A 65 -5.22 10.04 9.65
N CYS A 66 -6.15 10.25 10.59
CA CYS A 66 -7.22 11.24 10.41
C CYS A 66 -6.66 12.63 10.11
N ARG A 67 -5.63 13.07 10.83
CA ARG A 67 -4.99 14.37 10.56
C ARG A 67 -4.32 14.42 9.18
N ALA A 68 -3.69 13.34 8.76
CA ALA A 68 -3.13 13.26 7.40
C ALA A 68 -4.21 13.32 6.32
N MET A 69 -5.36 12.69 6.57
CA MET A 69 -6.53 12.77 5.67
C MET A 69 -7.11 14.19 5.61
N GLU A 70 -7.18 14.88 6.76
CA GLU A 70 -7.59 16.30 6.82
C GLU A 70 -6.63 17.20 6.03
N ASP A 71 -5.31 17.06 6.23
CA ASP A 71 -4.29 17.83 5.52
C ASP A 71 -4.34 17.60 4.00
N PHE A 72 -4.64 16.38 3.59
CA PHE A 72 -4.82 16.03 2.19
C PHE A 72 -6.11 16.59 1.58
N GLY A 73 -7.10 16.88 2.41
CA GLY A 73 -8.43 17.32 1.96
C GLY A 73 -9.37 16.18 1.59
N ALA A 74 -9.24 15.02 2.25
CA ALA A 74 -10.21 13.95 2.12
C ALA A 74 -11.60 14.39 2.58
N PRO A 75 -12.70 13.78 2.04
CA PRO A 75 -14.05 14.10 2.49
C PRO A 75 -14.23 13.89 3.99
N SER A 76 -14.87 14.84 4.68
CA SER A 76 -15.05 14.79 6.13
C SER A 76 -15.82 13.55 6.60
N GLU A 77 -16.68 13.01 5.74
CA GLU A 77 -17.51 11.83 6.01
C GLU A 77 -16.70 10.55 6.22
N VAL A 78 -15.47 10.50 5.69
CA VAL A 78 -14.58 9.33 5.84
C VAL A 78 -13.55 9.52 6.95
N ILE A 79 -13.49 10.68 7.59
CA ILE A 79 -12.53 11.02 8.63
C ILE A 79 -13.19 10.82 10.01
N ASP A 80 -13.17 9.59 10.48
CA ASP A 80 -13.75 9.23 11.78
C ASP A 80 -12.85 8.19 12.47
N VAL A 81 -12.32 8.57 13.65
CA VAL A 81 -11.42 7.71 14.43
C VAL A 81 -12.10 6.40 14.84
N ASP A 82 -13.34 6.46 15.28
CA ASP A 82 -14.03 5.27 15.77
C ASP A 82 -14.39 4.33 14.61
N ALA A 83 -14.81 4.87 13.48
CA ALA A 83 -15.03 4.08 12.26
C ALA A 83 -13.73 3.39 11.78
N LEU A 84 -12.61 4.12 11.72
CA LEU A 84 -11.32 3.56 11.32
C LEU A 84 -10.73 2.56 12.33
N MET A 85 -11.24 2.54 13.55
CA MET A 85 -10.89 1.52 14.56
C MET A 85 -11.69 0.22 14.43
N ILE A 86 -12.74 0.19 13.63
CA ILE A 86 -13.49 -1.05 13.36
C ILE A 86 -12.60 -2.00 12.56
N GLN A 87 -12.50 -3.26 13.03
CA GLN A 87 -11.70 -4.29 12.33
C GLN A 87 -12.32 -4.63 10.97
N GLU A 88 -11.45 -4.91 10.00
CA GLU A 88 -11.83 -5.29 8.62
C GLU A 88 -12.56 -4.18 7.84
N ILE A 89 -12.45 -2.92 8.29
CA ILE A 89 -13.01 -1.81 7.52
C ILE A 89 -12.08 -1.46 6.35
N VAL A 90 -12.71 -1.12 5.23
CA VAL A 90 -12.04 -0.49 4.08
C VAL A 90 -12.62 0.90 3.91
N THR A 91 -11.77 1.91 3.99
CA THR A 91 -12.16 3.30 3.79
C THR A 91 -11.64 3.77 2.43
N GLN A 92 -12.52 4.27 1.59
CA GLN A 92 -12.20 4.67 0.22
C GLN A 92 -12.58 6.12 -0.01
N PHE A 93 -11.72 6.87 -0.70
CA PHE A 93 -12.03 8.23 -1.18
C PHE A 93 -11.28 8.52 -2.48
N GLY A 94 -11.75 9.55 -3.20
CA GLY A 94 -11.34 9.78 -4.58
C GLY A 94 -12.07 8.86 -5.57
N GLN A 95 -11.73 8.98 -6.84
CA GLN A 95 -12.34 8.21 -7.94
C GLN A 95 -11.24 7.52 -8.75
N PRO A 96 -11.47 6.29 -9.25
CA PRO A 96 -10.52 5.68 -10.17
C PRO A 96 -10.22 6.60 -11.39
N PRO A 97 -8.98 6.72 -11.84
CA PRO A 97 -7.77 5.98 -11.42
C PRO A 97 -7.01 6.59 -10.23
N HIS A 98 -7.62 7.51 -9.48
CA HIS A 98 -7.00 8.25 -8.36
C HIS A 98 -7.65 7.92 -7.01
N ARG A 99 -8.26 6.74 -6.85
CA ARG A 99 -8.89 6.33 -5.60
C ARG A 99 -7.83 5.88 -4.59
N ILE A 100 -8.01 6.29 -3.35
CA ILE A 100 -7.18 5.88 -2.21
C ILE A 100 -7.98 4.92 -1.35
N ASP A 101 -7.42 3.75 -1.08
CA ASP A 101 -8.00 2.70 -0.25
C ASP A 101 -7.16 2.53 1.03
N LEU A 102 -7.81 2.69 2.18
CA LEU A 102 -7.21 2.49 3.49
C LEU A 102 -7.80 1.22 4.13
N LEU A 103 -6.92 0.27 4.45
CA LEU A 103 -7.28 -1.00 5.04
C LEU A 103 -6.58 -1.17 6.39
N ASN A 104 -7.20 -1.86 7.33
CA ASN A 104 -6.56 -2.23 8.60
C ASN A 104 -6.37 -3.75 8.77
N THR A 105 -6.86 -4.54 7.83
CA THR A 105 -6.62 -5.98 7.73
C THR A 105 -6.50 -6.39 6.26
N ILE A 106 -5.77 -7.45 6.01
CA ILE A 106 -5.68 -8.10 4.71
C ILE A 106 -5.73 -9.63 4.89
N ASP A 107 -6.10 -10.35 3.83
CA ASP A 107 -6.20 -11.78 3.87
C ASP A 107 -4.83 -12.46 4.01
N GLY A 108 -4.77 -13.54 4.77
CA GLY A 108 -3.65 -14.48 4.81
C GLY A 108 -2.43 -14.05 5.62
N VAL A 109 -2.35 -12.80 6.09
CA VAL A 109 -1.20 -12.31 6.86
C VAL A 109 -1.61 -11.19 7.82
N GLY A 110 -1.12 -11.26 9.07
CA GLY A 110 -1.38 -10.24 10.09
C GLY A 110 -0.50 -9.00 9.95
N PHE A 111 -0.93 -7.87 10.52
CA PHE A 111 -0.20 -6.61 10.45
C PHE A 111 1.23 -6.71 10.98
N ASP A 112 1.44 -7.37 12.12
CA ASP A 112 2.77 -7.50 12.73
C ASP A 112 3.75 -8.24 11.79
N GLN A 113 3.29 -9.28 11.12
CA GLN A 113 4.07 -10.01 10.13
C GLN A 113 4.37 -9.14 8.91
N VAL A 114 3.36 -8.43 8.40
CA VAL A 114 3.56 -7.48 7.29
C VAL A 114 4.59 -6.41 7.68
N TRP A 115 4.45 -5.81 8.86
CA TRP A 115 5.35 -4.76 9.34
C TRP A 115 6.79 -5.23 9.47
N ALA A 116 7.01 -6.41 10.05
CA ALA A 116 8.32 -7.02 10.20
C ALA A 116 9.00 -7.36 8.86
N GLY A 117 8.18 -7.74 7.85
CA GLY A 117 8.66 -8.10 6.51
C GLY A 117 8.75 -6.94 5.52
N THR A 118 8.43 -5.70 5.92
CA THR A 118 8.44 -4.56 4.99
C THR A 118 9.82 -4.30 4.38
N THR A 119 9.80 -3.84 3.14
CA THR A 119 10.93 -3.18 2.50
C THR A 119 10.68 -1.66 2.49
N SER A 120 11.74 -0.88 2.33
CA SER A 120 11.62 0.57 2.21
C SER A 120 12.05 1.02 0.83
N THR A 121 11.32 1.98 0.28
CA THR A 121 11.70 2.70 -0.93
C THR A 121 11.66 4.20 -0.67
N THR A 122 12.26 4.97 -1.56
CA THR A 122 12.23 6.44 -1.52
C THR A 122 11.73 6.97 -2.86
N LEU A 123 10.69 7.79 -2.82
CA LEU A 123 10.13 8.47 -3.97
C LEU A 123 10.25 9.98 -3.74
N GLN A 124 11.04 10.69 -4.57
CA GLN A 124 11.26 12.14 -4.41
C GLN A 124 11.53 12.58 -2.96
N ALA A 125 12.47 11.93 -2.29
CA ALA A 125 12.82 12.13 -0.89
C ALA A 125 11.75 11.66 0.15
N GLN A 126 10.59 11.18 -0.28
CA GLN A 126 9.58 10.60 0.61
C GLN A 126 9.88 9.11 0.84
N LYS A 127 10.05 8.74 2.10
CA LYS A 127 10.20 7.33 2.50
C LYS A 127 8.83 6.64 2.46
N LEU A 128 8.80 5.41 1.97
CA LEU A 128 7.61 4.60 1.88
C LEU A 128 7.93 3.16 2.28
N ARG A 129 7.20 2.62 3.24
CA ARG A 129 7.22 1.20 3.56
C ARG A 129 6.34 0.45 2.58
N VAL A 130 6.85 -0.65 2.08
CA VAL A 130 6.17 -1.50 1.10
C VAL A 130 6.09 -2.92 1.67
N ILE A 131 4.97 -3.58 1.51
CA ILE A 131 4.81 -4.98 1.89
C ILE A 131 5.92 -5.83 1.27
N GLY A 132 6.52 -6.71 2.07
CA GLY A 132 7.55 -7.62 1.59
C GLY A 132 7.02 -8.60 0.55
N LEU A 133 7.93 -9.15 -0.27
CA LEU A 133 7.55 -10.08 -1.34
C LEU A 133 6.84 -11.32 -0.81
N ALA A 134 7.32 -11.88 0.30
CA ALA A 134 6.74 -13.09 0.91
C ALA A 134 5.33 -12.82 1.43
N GLU A 135 5.12 -11.72 2.14
CA GLU A 135 3.82 -11.33 2.70
C GLU A 135 2.83 -10.95 1.60
N LEU A 136 3.30 -10.29 0.53
CA LEU A 136 2.47 -9.99 -0.64
C LEU A 136 1.99 -11.26 -1.34
N GLN A 137 2.85 -12.27 -1.47
CA GLN A 137 2.49 -13.58 -2.03
C GLN A 137 1.44 -14.28 -1.16
N LEU A 138 1.63 -14.31 0.17
CA LEU A 138 0.66 -14.88 1.11
C LEU A 138 -0.70 -14.18 1.02
N ASN A 139 -0.71 -12.86 1.02
CA ASN A 139 -1.93 -12.06 0.88
C ASN A 139 -2.66 -12.38 -0.43
N LYS A 140 -1.97 -12.30 -1.56
CA LYS A 140 -2.54 -12.55 -2.88
C LYS A 140 -3.08 -14.00 -3.04
N ALA A 141 -2.37 -14.99 -2.48
CA ALA A 141 -2.82 -16.37 -2.51
C ALA A 141 -4.09 -16.60 -1.66
N ALA A 142 -4.24 -15.88 -0.56
CA ALA A 142 -5.35 -16.04 0.37
C ALA A 142 -6.67 -15.42 -0.12
N THR A 143 -6.65 -14.44 -1.04
CA THR A 143 -7.86 -13.75 -1.50
C THR A 143 -8.79 -14.64 -2.34
N GLY A 144 -8.28 -15.69 -2.97
CA GLY A 144 -9.05 -16.56 -3.86
C GLY A 144 -9.47 -15.92 -5.20
N ARG A 145 -9.08 -14.69 -5.47
CA ARG A 145 -9.41 -13.99 -6.73
C ARG A 145 -8.51 -14.45 -7.88
N LYS A 146 -9.09 -14.67 -9.07
CA LYS A 146 -8.32 -15.09 -10.27
C LYS A 146 -7.19 -14.14 -10.62
N LYS A 147 -7.45 -12.83 -10.52
CA LYS A 147 -6.46 -11.77 -10.74
C LYS A 147 -5.26 -11.90 -9.79
N ASP A 148 -5.52 -12.17 -8.51
CA ASP A 148 -4.47 -12.32 -7.51
C ASP A 148 -3.67 -13.61 -7.69
N ALA A 149 -4.31 -14.69 -8.14
CA ALA A 149 -3.61 -15.93 -8.51
C ALA A 149 -2.64 -15.71 -9.68
N GLU A 150 -3.00 -14.90 -10.66
CA GLU A 150 -2.11 -14.49 -11.75
C GLU A 150 -0.95 -13.63 -11.25
N ASP A 151 -1.23 -12.68 -10.35
CA ASP A 151 -0.20 -11.86 -9.70
C ASP A 151 0.84 -12.74 -8.98
N VAL A 152 0.41 -13.78 -8.26
CA VAL A 152 1.31 -14.71 -7.58
C VAL A 152 2.21 -15.45 -8.58
N ARG A 153 1.65 -15.95 -9.69
CA ARG A 153 2.44 -16.62 -10.74
C ARG A 153 3.53 -15.69 -11.31
N ARG A 154 3.18 -14.45 -11.58
CA ARG A 154 4.13 -13.43 -12.10
C ARG A 154 5.21 -13.08 -11.09
N LEU A 155 4.85 -12.93 -9.80
CA LEU A 155 5.82 -12.71 -8.70
C LEU A 155 6.82 -13.86 -8.56
N LEU A 156 6.36 -15.10 -8.67
CA LEU A 156 7.23 -16.29 -8.63
C LEU A 156 8.23 -16.30 -9.79
N THR A 157 7.82 -15.87 -10.97
CA THR A 157 8.70 -15.78 -12.15
C THR A 157 9.80 -14.72 -11.93
N VAL A 158 9.43 -13.55 -11.41
CA VAL A 158 10.40 -12.48 -11.09
C VAL A 158 11.40 -12.96 -10.03
N ARG A 159 10.95 -13.64 -8.99
CA ARG A 159 11.82 -14.19 -7.94
C ARG A 159 12.85 -15.16 -8.51
N LYS A 160 12.44 -16.11 -9.37
CA LYS A 160 13.33 -17.09 -10.00
C LYS A 160 14.41 -16.42 -10.87
N SER A 161 14.08 -15.34 -11.57
CA SER A 161 15.05 -14.60 -12.40
C SER A 161 16.10 -13.86 -11.57
N ARG A 162 15.76 -13.40 -10.35
CA ARG A 162 16.70 -12.73 -9.42
C ARG A 162 17.65 -13.71 -8.74
N THR A 163 17.25 -14.94 -8.48
CA THR A 163 18.09 -15.97 -7.83
C THR A 163 19.14 -16.55 -8.79
N LYS A 164 18.99 -16.38 -10.11
CA LYS A 164 19.91 -16.87 -11.13
C LYS A 164 21.00 -15.85 -11.55
N ARG A 165 21.04 -14.69 -10.94
CA ARG A 165 22.06 -13.65 -11.12
C ARG A 165 22.89 -13.47 -9.87
#